data_d50893a3daba21e81761dc65143a7a65
#
_entry.id   d50893a3daba21e81761dc65143a7a65
#
_cell.length_a   1.000
_cell.length_b   1.000
_cell.length_c   1.000
_cell.angle_alpha   90.00
_cell.angle_beta   90.00
_cell.angle_gamma   90.00
#
_symmetry.space_group_name_H-M   'P 1'
#
loop_
_entity.id
_entity.type
_entity.pdbx_description
1 polymer ?
#
loop_
_entity_poly.entity_id
_entity_poly.type
_entity_poly.pdbx_seq_one_letter_code
_entity_poly.pdbx_strand_id
1 'polypeptide(L)'
;MAVEAKELKGTQKGAQKGAPKGEARCPGAPSTQEIIAADKVAAPKWVRSESYEFLGDEDISTDRYIEPSFAKDEFDKLWTRTWQFACREENIPQIGDYQVYDIGPYSFIITRVGPKDIRAYYNACLHRGTKLRASGSEGCASEFQCSFHGWSWNIDGTNKNVVCEWDFPHVDRKKLSLPQAKVEVLGGFVFINIDLDAPALADYLGREFKAHMDAWKLEDRYVYLHVAKSLPCNWKLAIEAFLEAYHVVRTHPQVAVSNGDANSQYDVYGEHVDRFISTLGVLSPHLYGKHTEQDILDQFTLGDSGALGDSSKPTLSQGGTARQVMADMFRGMFEKATNSDLSAVSDSELLDCFSYTIFPNFFVFPGISLPMIYRFRPDPRDHRKCLYEVLFMRPVPVDGKRPEPAEPIRLRDDQSFKEAAGMDLGFGAILDQDTDNLFLQQEGLEASAKHGLTLGNYQEVRVRHFEKAVEKYLAMDAKRPDIERLPSR
;
A
#
# COMPACT_ATOMS: atom_id res chain seq x y z
N MET A 1 -16.37 32.74 4.15
CA MET A 1 -17.73 33.04 4.68
C MET A 1 -18.25 31.73 5.28
N ALA A 2 -18.45 31.71 6.58
CA ALA A 2 -18.90 30.53 7.30
C ALA A 2 -20.32 30.16 6.85
N VAL A 3 -20.51 28.97 6.30
CA VAL A 3 -21.81 28.39 6.02
C VAL A 3 -22.26 27.67 7.29
N GLU A 4 -23.27 28.19 7.96
CA GLU A 4 -23.89 27.55 9.10
C GLU A 4 -24.41 26.15 8.73
N ALA A 5 -23.91 25.15 9.42
CA ALA A 5 -24.41 23.79 9.34
C ALA A 5 -25.80 23.74 9.98
N LYS A 6 -26.85 23.70 9.14
CA LYS A 6 -28.18 23.29 9.60
C LYS A 6 -28.15 21.83 10.00
N GLU A 7 -28.38 21.56 11.29
CA GLU A 7 -28.59 20.21 11.82
C GLU A 7 -29.62 19.45 10.99
N LEU A 8 -29.18 18.36 10.35
CA LEU A 8 -30.04 17.36 9.76
C LEU A 8 -30.74 16.57 10.88
N LYS A 9 -31.92 17.01 11.28
CA LYS A 9 -32.86 16.13 11.98
C LYS A 9 -33.45 15.12 10.99
N GLY A 10 -32.62 14.18 10.52
CA GLY A 10 -33.09 12.95 9.95
C GLY A 10 -33.60 12.07 11.10
N THR A 11 -34.84 11.64 11.01
CA THR A 11 -35.43 10.64 11.89
C THR A 11 -34.53 9.41 11.90
N GLN A 12 -33.75 9.23 12.96
CA GLN A 12 -33.11 7.96 13.30
C GLN A 12 -34.21 6.91 13.47
N LYS A 13 -34.57 6.22 12.39
CA LYS A 13 -35.24 4.93 12.51
C LYS A 13 -34.17 3.98 13.01
N GLY A 14 -34.41 3.46 14.20
CA GLY A 14 -33.47 2.72 15.03
C GLY A 14 -32.67 1.65 14.30
N ALA A 15 -31.48 1.40 14.82
CA ALA A 15 -30.62 0.28 14.45
C ALA A 15 -31.46 -0.97 14.14
N GLN A 16 -31.20 -1.64 13.03
CA GLN A 16 -31.89 -2.89 12.67
C GLN A 16 -31.78 -3.85 13.86
N LYS A 17 -32.93 -4.05 14.56
CA LYS A 17 -33.02 -5.02 15.65
C LYS A 17 -32.80 -6.40 15.05
N GLY A 18 -31.62 -6.99 15.27
CA GLY A 18 -31.32 -8.36 14.90
C GLY A 18 -30.08 -8.57 14.02
N ALA A 19 -29.39 -7.51 13.57
CA ALA A 19 -28.10 -7.70 12.93
C ALA A 19 -27.05 -8.17 13.96
N PRO A 20 -26.17 -9.13 13.60
CA PRO A 20 -25.03 -9.50 14.43
C PRO A 20 -24.20 -8.28 14.82
N LYS A 21 -23.51 -8.35 15.96
CA LYS A 21 -22.71 -7.23 16.46
C LYS A 21 -21.64 -6.84 15.41
N GLY A 22 -21.59 -5.56 15.07
CA GLY A 22 -20.63 -5.01 14.10
C GLY A 22 -21.04 -5.13 12.62
N GLU A 23 -22.14 -5.76 12.29
CA GLU A 23 -22.61 -5.93 10.90
C GLU A 23 -23.55 -4.82 10.41
N ALA A 24 -23.71 -3.76 11.17
CA ALA A 24 -24.54 -2.63 10.74
C ALA A 24 -23.96 -1.98 9.50
N ARG A 25 -24.81 -1.77 8.49
CA ARG A 25 -24.50 -1.08 7.23
C ARG A 25 -25.21 0.28 7.20
N CYS A 26 -24.86 1.10 6.21
CA CYS A 26 -25.51 2.39 6.04
C CYS A 26 -27.03 2.21 5.79
N PRO A 27 -27.90 2.74 6.67
CA PRO A 27 -29.34 2.51 6.53
C PRO A 27 -29.92 3.15 5.27
N GLY A 28 -30.73 2.40 4.55
CA GLY A 28 -31.46 2.90 3.38
C GLY A 28 -30.65 3.08 2.10
N ALA A 29 -29.41 2.54 2.09
CA ALA A 29 -28.55 2.54 0.92
C ALA A 29 -28.20 1.12 0.48
N PRO A 30 -28.01 0.83 -0.81
CA PRO A 30 -27.61 -0.48 -1.29
C PRO A 30 -26.18 -0.79 -0.81
N SER A 31 -25.90 -2.06 -0.55
CA SER A 31 -24.55 -2.55 -0.29
C SER A 31 -23.70 -2.51 -1.56
N THR A 32 -22.36 -2.56 -1.41
CA THR A 32 -21.43 -2.75 -2.53
C THR A 32 -21.84 -3.92 -3.42
N GLN A 33 -22.25 -5.05 -2.84
CA GLN A 33 -22.63 -6.24 -3.60
C GLN A 33 -23.95 -6.08 -4.36
N GLU A 34 -24.91 -5.33 -3.82
CA GLU A 34 -26.14 -4.99 -4.54
C GLU A 34 -25.88 -4.08 -5.74
N ILE A 35 -24.93 -3.11 -5.59
CA ILE A 35 -24.50 -2.25 -6.69
C ILE A 35 -23.82 -3.08 -7.79
N ILE A 36 -22.84 -3.92 -7.42
CA ILE A 36 -22.10 -4.77 -8.36
C ILE A 36 -23.01 -5.80 -9.06
N ALA A 37 -24.03 -6.30 -8.36
CA ALA A 37 -24.98 -7.23 -8.95
C ALA A 37 -25.87 -6.63 -10.04
N ALA A 38 -25.97 -5.29 -10.07
CA ALA A 38 -26.72 -4.55 -11.10
C ALA A 38 -25.85 -4.21 -12.32
N ASP A 39 -24.54 -4.50 -12.31
CA ASP A 39 -23.63 -4.24 -13.42
C ASP A 39 -24.00 -5.06 -14.66
N LYS A 40 -23.69 -4.50 -15.84
CA LYS A 40 -24.01 -5.13 -17.14
C LYS A 40 -23.22 -6.41 -17.39
N VAL A 41 -21.94 -6.40 -17.02
CA VAL A 41 -21.07 -7.60 -17.09
C VAL A 41 -20.85 -8.12 -15.68
N ALA A 42 -21.24 -9.39 -15.47
CA ALA A 42 -21.18 -10.00 -14.15
C ALA A 42 -19.74 -10.04 -13.59
N ALA A 43 -19.54 -9.53 -12.40
CA ALA A 43 -18.27 -9.56 -11.72
C ALA A 43 -17.85 -11.01 -11.35
N PRO A 44 -16.56 -11.33 -11.36
CA PRO A 44 -16.06 -12.67 -10.99
C PRO A 44 -16.34 -12.98 -9.51
N LYS A 45 -16.30 -14.27 -9.18
CA LYS A 45 -16.64 -14.73 -7.83
C LYS A 45 -15.85 -14.03 -6.73
N TRP A 46 -14.57 -13.79 -6.95
CA TRP A 46 -13.68 -13.16 -5.95
C TRP A 46 -14.07 -11.69 -5.68
N VAL A 47 -14.63 -10.96 -6.65
CA VAL A 47 -15.20 -9.62 -6.46
C VAL A 47 -16.49 -9.69 -5.65
N ARG A 48 -17.34 -10.70 -5.96
CA ARG A 48 -18.65 -10.88 -5.34
C ARG A 48 -18.64 -11.55 -3.97
N SER A 49 -17.47 -12.00 -3.49
CA SER A 49 -17.35 -12.57 -2.15
C SER A 49 -17.24 -11.47 -1.09
N GLU A 50 -17.78 -11.73 0.11
CA GLU A 50 -17.61 -10.90 1.30
C GLU A 50 -16.91 -11.73 2.39
N SER A 51 -16.05 -11.07 3.17
CA SER A 51 -15.30 -11.70 4.27
C SER A 51 -15.14 -10.72 5.45
N TYR A 52 -16.27 -10.12 5.86
CA TYR A 52 -16.28 -9.28 7.06
C TYR A 52 -16.14 -10.12 8.33
N GLU A 53 -15.36 -9.66 9.29
CA GLU A 53 -15.24 -10.22 10.62
C GLU A 53 -15.36 -9.13 11.68
N PHE A 54 -16.19 -9.33 12.72
CA PHE A 54 -16.23 -8.43 13.86
C PHE A 54 -15.01 -8.66 14.76
N LEU A 55 -14.16 -7.66 14.88
CA LEU A 55 -12.88 -7.75 15.58
C LEU A 55 -12.86 -7.06 16.97
N GLY A 56 -14.02 -6.70 17.52
CA GLY A 56 -14.14 -6.03 18.80
C GLY A 56 -14.55 -4.56 18.64
N ASP A 57 -14.84 -3.91 19.78
CA ASP A 57 -15.29 -2.52 19.86
C ASP A 57 -14.62 -1.72 20.99
N GLU A 58 -13.57 -2.29 21.60
CA GLU A 58 -12.78 -1.61 22.61
C GLU A 58 -11.95 -0.49 22.00
N ASP A 59 -11.68 0.56 22.77
CA ASP A 59 -10.73 1.61 22.37
C ASP A 59 -9.32 1.05 22.17
N ILE A 60 -8.62 1.57 21.18
CA ILE A 60 -7.21 1.26 20.92
C ILE A 60 -6.32 2.29 21.60
N SER A 61 -5.33 1.86 22.42
CA SER A 61 -4.46 2.77 23.16
C SER A 61 -3.69 3.73 22.23
N THR A 62 -3.66 5.01 22.60
CA THR A 62 -2.89 6.05 21.91
C THR A 62 -1.37 5.87 22.07
N ASP A 63 -0.89 5.13 23.08
CA ASP A 63 0.53 4.95 23.37
C ASP A 63 1.29 4.37 22.18
N ARG A 64 0.61 3.56 21.36
CA ARG A 64 1.20 2.95 20.17
C ARG A 64 1.63 3.95 19.08
N TYR A 65 1.15 5.18 19.15
CA TYR A 65 1.49 6.24 18.19
C TYR A 65 2.44 7.28 18.78
N ILE A 66 2.45 7.45 20.09
CA ILE A 66 3.14 8.55 20.78
C ILE A 66 4.30 8.10 21.67
N GLU A 67 4.34 6.82 22.10
CA GLU A 67 5.39 6.36 23.01
C GLU A 67 6.62 5.82 22.26
N PRO A 68 7.83 6.36 22.51
CA PRO A 68 9.07 5.88 21.85
C PRO A 68 9.36 4.39 22.11
N SER A 69 8.94 3.85 23.26
CA SER A 69 9.11 2.44 23.60
C SER A 69 8.36 1.52 22.66
N PHE A 70 7.18 1.93 22.18
CA PHE A 70 6.41 1.20 21.17
C PHE A 70 7.18 1.08 19.86
N ALA A 71 7.71 2.18 19.35
CA ALA A 71 8.49 2.20 18.12
C ALA A 71 9.73 1.29 18.22
N LYS A 72 10.39 1.28 19.40
CA LYS A 72 11.50 0.36 19.64
C LYS A 72 11.06 -1.08 19.58
N ASP A 73 9.96 -1.42 20.22
CA ASP A 73 9.41 -2.78 20.22
C ASP A 73 8.97 -3.21 18.80
N GLU A 74 8.42 -2.31 18.00
CA GLU A 74 8.11 -2.57 16.59
C GLU A 74 9.37 -2.97 15.81
N PHE A 75 10.49 -2.26 15.97
CA PHE A 75 11.75 -2.65 15.31
C PHE A 75 12.30 -3.98 15.82
N ASP A 76 12.19 -4.26 17.09
CA ASP A 76 12.76 -5.48 17.70
C ASP A 76 11.88 -6.73 17.48
N LYS A 77 10.57 -6.58 17.28
CA LYS A 77 9.60 -7.67 17.29
C LYS A 77 8.79 -7.81 16.00
N LEU A 78 8.34 -6.70 15.41
CA LEU A 78 7.47 -6.69 14.24
C LEU A 78 8.29 -6.70 12.95
N TRP A 79 9.13 -5.69 12.74
CA TRP A 79 9.91 -5.54 11.51
C TRP A 79 10.94 -6.65 11.30
N THR A 80 11.32 -7.36 12.36
CA THR A 80 12.21 -8.52 12.28
C THR A 80 11.51 -9.82 11.88
N ARG A 81 10.16 -9.86 11.81
CA ARG A 81 9.38 -11.10 11.59
C ARG A 81 8.39 -11.03 10.43
N THR A 82 8.15 -9.85 9.91
CA THR A 82 7.14 -9.63 8.87
C THR A 82 7.75 -9.61 7.48
N TRP A 83 6.97 -10.06 6.49
CA TRP A 83 7.31 -9.86 5.09
C TRP A 83 7.09 -8.39 4.71
N GLN A 84 8.13 -7.75 4.17
CA GLN A 84 8.15 -6.33 3.86
C GLN A 84 8.33 -6.13 2.35
N PHE A 85 7.50 -5.26 1.76
CA PHE A 85 7.73 -4.83 0.38
C PHE A 85 8.98 -3.97 0.30
N ALA A 86 9.97 -4.44 -0.42
CA ALA A 86 11.27 -3.80 -0.52
C ALA A 86 11.45 -3.03 -1.83
N CYS A 87 11.23 -3.66 -2.98
CA CYS A 87 11.34 -3.03 -4.29
C CYS A 87 10.52 -3.80 -5.35
N ARG A 88 10.47 -3.28 -6.57
CA ARG A 88 9.97 -4.00 -7.75
C ARG A 88 11.10 -4.77 -8.43
N GLU A 89 10.76 -5.89 -9.10
CA GLU A 89 11.75 -6.62 -9.93
C GLU A 89 12.32 -5.75 -11.04
N GLU A 90 11.55 -4.79 -11.54
CA GLU A 90 11.97 -3.85 -12.59
C GLU A 90 13.05 -2.86 -12.15
N ASN A 91 13.23 -2.67 -10.82
CA ASN A 91 14.33 -1.86 -10.29
C ASN A 91 15.69 -2.59 -10.35
N ILE A 92 15.67 -3.90 -10.52
CA ILE A 92 16.87 -4.75 -10.60
C ILE A 92 16.75 -5.75 -11.76
N PRO A 93 16.62 -5.27 -13.02
CA PRO A 93 16.28 -6.12 -14.17
C PRO A 93 17.42 -7.04 -14.61
N GLN A 94 18.69 -6.66 -14.40
CA GLN A 94 19.87 -7.38 -14.87
C GLN A 94 20.66 -8.01 -13.72
N ILE A 95 21.42 -9.07 -14.02
CA ILE A 95 22.35 -9.66 -13.07
C ILE A 95 23.38 -8.61 -12.64
N GLY A 96 23.52 -8.41 -11.33
CA GLY A 96 24.40 -7.40 -10.73
C GLY A 96 23.67 -6.12 -10.36
N ASP A 97 22.45 -5.89 -10.86
CA ASP A 97 21.64 -4.75 -10.39
C ASP A 97 21.28 -4.91 -8.93
N TYR A 98 21.28 -3.80 -8.22
CA TYR A 98 20.93 -3.77 -6.79
C TYR A 98 20.15 -2.52 -6.39
N GLN A 99 19.36 -2.66 -5.35
CA GLN A 99 18.72 -1.56 -4.63
C GLN A 99 18.91 -1.73 -3.12
N VAL A 100 19.18 -0.63 -2.40
CA VAL A 100 19.29 -0.66 -0.95
C VAL A 100 17.94 -0.38 -0.31
N TYR A 101 17.50 -1.29 0.53
CA TYR A 101 16.31 -1.16 1.37
C TYR A 101 16.70 -0.98 2.83
N ASP A 102 16.25 0.14 3.41
CA ASP A 102 16.49 0.46 4.83
C ASP A 102 15.16 0.40 5.60
N ILE A 103 15.20 -0.23 6.78
CA ILE A 103 14.08 -0.29 7.74
C ILE A 103 14.60 -0.20 9.16
N GLY A 104 14.31 0.90 9.84
CA GLY A 104 14.83 1.17 11.17
C GLY A 104 16.35 1.07 11.23
N PRO A 105 16.91 0.26 12.14
CA PRO A 105 18.35 0.07 12.24
C PRO A 105 18.93 -0.87 11.18
N TYR A 106 18.08 -1.55 10.39
CA TYR A 106 18.48 -2.55 9.41
C TYR A 106 18.63 -1.97 8.02
N SER A 107 19.60 -2.49 7.26
CA SER A 107 19.86 -2.10 5.88
C SER A 107 20.21 -3.34 5.06
N PHE A 108 19.61 -3.46 3.87
CA PHE A 108 19.78 -4.61 2.99
C PHE A 108 20.16 -4.18 1.58
N ILE A 109 21.10 -4.90 0.96
CA ILE A 109 21.37 -4.83 -0.47
C ILE A 109 20.54 -5.92 -1.14
N ILE A 110 19.52 -5.54 -1.89
CA ILE A 110 18.70 -6.45 -2.67
C ILE A 110 19.30 -6.48 -4.06
N THR A 111 19.71 -7.64 -4.55
CA THR A 111 20.43 -7.75 -5.81
C THR A 111 19.98 -8.97 -6.60
N ARG A 112 19.97 -8.82 -7.94
CA ARG A 112 19.74 -9.95 -8.84
C ARG A 112 21.04 -10.69 -9.09
N VAL A 113 21.11 -11.94 -8.67
CA VAL A 113 22.30 -12.79 -8.82
C VAL A 113 22.17 -13.82 -9.95
N GLY A 114 20.96 -14.00 -10.45
CA GLY A 114 20.64 -14.89 -11.57
C GLY A 114 19.33 -14.50 -12.24
N PRO A 115 18.94 -15.11 -13.37
CA PRO A 115 17.75 -14.73 -14.12
C PRO A 115 16.46 -14.74 -13.28
N LYS A 116 16.37 -15.63 -12.30
CA LYS A 116 15.24 -15.77 -11.35
C LYS A 116 15.70 -15.82 -9.90
N ASP A 117 16.95 -15.44 -9.62
CA ASP A 117 17.54 -15.47 -8.28
C ASP A 117 17.80 -14.03 -7.82
N ILE A 118 17.03 -13.60 -6.82
CA ILE A 118 17.18 -12.31 -6.14
C ILE A 118 17.54 -12.63 -4.69
N ARG A 119 18.52 -11.92 -4.15
CA ARG A 119 18.97 -12.08 -2.78
C ARG A 119 19.00 -10.76 -2.05
N ALA A 120 18.87 -10.80 -0.73
CA ALA A 120 18.96 -9.66 0.16
C ALA A 120 20.05 -9.89 1.18
N TYR A 121 21.12 -9.10 1.15
CA TYR A 121 22.23 -9.18 2.08
C TYR A 121 22.18 -8.04 3.08
N TYR A 122 22.57 -8.33 4.34
CA TYR A 122 22.86 -7.25 5.28
C TYR A 122 23.91 -6.31 4.71
N ASN A 123 23.61 -5.03 4.65
CA ASN A 123 24.46 -4.00 4.08
C ASN A 123 25.55 -3.56 5.06
N ALA A 124 26.38 -4.51 5.48
CA ALA A 124 27.44 -4.28 6.45
C ALA A 124 28.67 -5.15 6.15
N CYS A 125 29.84 -4.55 6.14
CA CYS A 125 31.12 -5.24 6.00
C CYS A 125 31.39 -6.10 7.24
N LEU A 126 31.72 -7.37 7.03
CA LEU A 126 32.00 -8.32 8.11
C LEU A 126 33.33 -8.08 8.84
N HIS A 127 34.14 -7.12 8.38
CA HIS A 127 35.33 -6.70 9.08
C HIS A 127 35.00 -5.81 10.30
N ARG A 128 34.45 -4.60 10.07
CA ARG A 128 34.15 -3.60 11.11
C ARG A 128 32.84 -2.84 10.90
N GLY A 129 31.88 -3.43 10.17
CA GLY A 129 30.52 -2.95 10.08
C GLY A 129 30.24 -1.77 9.12
N THR A 130 31.23 -1.31 8.35
CA THR A 130 31.01 -0.24 7.37
C THR A 130 29.96 -0.64 6.36
N LYS A 131 28.95 0.23 6.08
CA LYS A 131 27.96 -0.03 4.99
C LYS A 131 28.67 -0.25 3.67
N LEU A 132 28.31 -1.29 2.93
CA LEU A 132 28.86 -1.62 1.62
C LEU A 132 28.28 -0.75 0.52
N ARG A 133 27.06 -0.26 0.71
CA ARG A 133 26.34 0.65 -0.18
C ARG A 133 25.64 1.74 0.62
N ALA A 134 25.55 2.93 0.06
CA ALA A 134 24.86 4.04 0.71
C ALA A 134 23.35 3.74 0.88
N SER A 135 22.74 4.28 1.93
CA SER A 135 21.29 4.18 2.15
C SER A 135 20.51 4.73 0.95
N GLY A 136 19.51 3.96 0.49
CA GLY A 136 18.65 4.32 -0.62
C GLY A 136 19.36 4.42 -1.97
N SER A 137 20.60 3.90 -2.10
CA SER A 137 21.30 3.82 -3.38
C SER A 137 20.83 2.62 -4.20
N GLU A 138 20.98 2.72 -5.50
CA GLU A 138 20.77 1.67 -6.48
C GLU A 138 21.86 1.72 -7.55
N GLY A 139 21.93 0.72 -8.39
CA GLY A 139 22.90 0.63 -9.48
C GLY A 139 23.23 -0.80 -9.87
N CYS A 140 24.33 -0.97 -10.61
CA CYS A 140 24.84 -2.27 -11.03
C CYS A 140 26.25 -2.49 -10.46
N ALA A 141 26.53 -3.68 -9.97
CA ALA A 141 27.79 -4.05 -9.38
C ALA A 141 28.22 -5.47 -9.79
N SER A 142 29.50 -5.67 -10.06
CA SER A 142 30.10 -6.99 -10.23
C SER A 142 30.57 -7.61 -8.90
N GLU A 143 30.66 -6.77 -7.84
CA GLU A 143 31.05 -7.16 -6.50
C GLU A 143 30.62 -6.08 -5.47
N PHE A 144 30.55 -6.44 -4.21
CA PHE A 144 30.36 -5.52 -3.11
C PHE A 144 31.65 -5.32 -2.34
N GLN A 145 32.38 -4.25 -2.67
CA GLN A 145 33.64 -3.90 -1.99
C GLN A 145 33.40 -2.85 -0.91
N CYS A 146 34.01 -3.09 0.25
CA CYS A 146 34.05 -2.15 1.37
C CYS A 146 35.01 -1.00 1.06
N SER A 147 34.52 0.23 1.16
CA SER A 147 35.31 1.44 0.90
C SER A 147 36.40 1.69 1.94
N PHE A 148 36.32 1.03 3.13
CA PHE A 148 37.25 1.32 4.23
C PHE A 148 38.57 0.54 4.08
N HIS A 149 38.49 -0.82 3.99
CA HIS A 149 39.71 -1.65 3.91
C HIS A 149 39.72 -2.62 2.73
N GLY A 150 38.82 -2.45 1.78
CA GLY A 150 38.83 -3.20 0.53
C GLY A 150 38.40 -4.68 0.60
N TRP A 151 37.85 -5.14 1.74
CA TRP A 151 37.23 -6.46 1.76
C TRP A 151 36.09 -6.50 0.76
N SER A 152 35.98 -7.59 0.01
CA SER A 152 34.97 -7.67 -1.05
C SER A 152 34.26 -9.00 -1.11
N TRP A 153 33.05 -8.96 -1.64
CA TRP A 153 32.15 -10.10 -1.85
C TRP A 153 31.65 -10.12 -3.28
N ASN A 154 31.53 -11.31 -3.83
CA ASN A 154 30.83 -11.53 -5.08
C ASN A 154 29.35 -11.13 -4.94
N ILE A 155 28.65 -10.92 -6.05
CA ILE A 155 27.21 -10.57 -6.03
C ILE A 155 26.36 -11.68 -5.39
N ASP A 156 26.83 -12.93 -5.36
CA ASP A 156 26.18 -14.06 -4.68
C ASP A 156 26.43 -14.09 -3.18
N GLY A 157 27.10 -13.08 -2.62
CA GLY A 157 27.40 -12.91 -1.20
C GLY A 157 28.61 -13.69 -0.70
N THR A 158 29.25 -14.52 -1.51
CA THR A 158 30.47 -15.25 -1.12
C THR A 158 31.67 -14.31 -0.99
N ASN A 159 32.54 -14.53 0.00
CA ASN A 159 33.71 -13.67 0.17
C ASN A 159 34.66 -13.80 -1.02
N LYS A 160 35.01 -12.67 -1.63
CA LYS A 160 35.93 -12.60 -2.79
C LYS A 160 37.36 -12.30 -2.37
N ASN A 161 37.54 -11.35 -1.44
CA ASN A 161 38.89 -10.94 -1.04
C ASN A 161 38.94 -10.39 0.37
N VAL A 162 39.99 -10.73 1.09
CA VAL A 162 40.40 -10.17 2.37
C VAL A 162 41.79 -9.55 2.15
N VAL A 163 41.86 -8.21 2.20
CA VAL A 163 43.12 -7.50 2.02
C VAL A 163 44.07 -7.83 3.18
N CYS A 164 45.34 -8.10 2.88
CA CYS A 164 46.34 -8.56 3.85
C CYS A 164 45.89 -9.84 4.62
N GLU A 165 45.32 -10.81 3.89
CA GLU A 165 44.79 -12.07 4.46
C GLU A 165 45.79 -12.77 5.38
N TRP A 166 47.12 -12.62 5.15
CA TRP A 166 48.18 -13.15 5.97
C TRP A 166 48.16 -12.66 7.44
N ASP A 167 47.52 -11.51 7.74
CA ASP A 167 47.33 -10.97 9.08
C ASP A 167 46.02 -11.46 9.74
N PHE A 168 45.24 -12.24 9.02
CA PHE A 168 43.97 -12.83 9.50
C PHE A 168 44.01 -14.38 9.49
N PRO A 169 45.05 -15.04 10.04
CA PRO A 169 45.19 -16.50 9.98
C PRO A 169 44.10 -17.27 10.75
N HIS A 170 43.37 -16.58 11.62
CA HIS A 170 42.25 -17.09 12.41
C HIS A 170 40.90 -17.00 11.68
N VAL A 171 40.85 -16.40 10.48
CA VAL A 171 39.62 -16.18 9.74
C VAL A 171 39.45 -17.22 8.64
N ASP A 172 38.37 -17.97 8.71
CA ASP A 172 37.97 -18.88 7.62
C ASP A 172 37.10 -18.14 6.63
N ARG A 173 37.63 -17.87 5.42
CA ARG A 173 36.94 -17.15 4.34
C ARG A 173 35.64 -17.82 3.91
N LYS A 174 35.54 -19.15 4.04
CA LYS A 174 34.31 -19.89 3.68
C LYS A 174 33.15 -19.52 4.59
N LYS A 175 33.44 -18.98 5.79
CA LYS A 175 32.44 -18.51 6.76
C LYS A 175 32.16 -17.01 6.67
N LEU A 176 32.80 -16.30 5.72
CA LEU A 176 32.63 -14.87 5.51
C LEU A 176 31.60 -14.53 4.42
N SER A 177 30.66 -15.39 4.10
CA SER A 177 29.54 -15.01 3.25
C SER A 177 28.67 -13.93 3.93
N LEU A 178 28.15 -12.97 3.13
CA LEU A 178 27.27 -11.94 3.66
C LEU A 178 26.00 -12.60 4.24
N PRO A 179 25.59 -12.23 5.45
CA PRO A 179 24.31 -12.64 6.02
C PRO A 179 23.14 -12.23 5.13
N GLN A 180 22.11 -13.06 5.07
CA GLN A 180 20.97 -12.87 4.18
C GLN A 180 19.68 -12.71 4.97
N ALA A 181 18.71 -11.98 4.39
CA ALA A 181 17.29 -12.09 4.71
C ALA A 181 16.61 -13.02 3.70
N LYS A 182 15.44 -13.56 4.04
CA LYS A 182 14.60 -14.30 3.07
C LYS A 182 14.12 -13.33 1.99
N VAL A 183 13.99 -13.84 0.77
CA VAL A 183 13.44 -13.10 -0.38
C VAL A 183 12.42 -13.97 -1.06
N GLU A 184 11.25 -13.41 -1.34
CA GLU A 184 10.24 -14.01 -2.22
C GLU A 184 9.62 -12.93 -3.12
N VAL A 185 9.09 -13.35 -4.25
CA VAL A 185 8.51 -12.45 -5.27
C VAL A 185 7.07 -12.84 -5.53
N LEU A 186 6.20 -11.83 -5.61
CA LEU A 186 4.80 -11.99 -5.99
C LEU A 186 4.38 -10.80 -6.88
N GLY A 187 3.84 -11.07 -8.06
CA GLY A 187 3.32 -10.05 -8.98
C GLY A 187 4.33 -8.96 -9.36
N GLY A 188 5.64 -9.33 -9.43
CA GLY A 188 6.72 -8.38 -9.71
C GLY A 188 7.17 -7.56 -8.50
N PHE A 189 6.64 -7.85 -7.30
CA PHE A 189 7.06 -7.23 -6.03
C PHE A 189 8.04 -8.12 -5.29
N VAL A 190 9.15 -7.55 -4.88
CA VAL A 190 10.18 -8.24 -4.08
C VAL A 190 9.89 -7.98 -2.60
N PHE A 191 9.65 -9.05 -1.87
CA PHE A 191 9.47 -9.03 -0.43
C PHE A 191 10.68 -9.62 0.26
N ILE A 192 11.03 -9.05 1.42
CA ILE A 192 12.06 -9.59 2.30
C ILE A 192 11.49 -9.91 3.68
N ASN A 193 12.09 -10.88 4.35
CA ASN A 193 11.83 -11.14 5.76
C ASN A 193 13.16 -11.38 6.49
N ILE A 194 13.37 -10.67 7.58
CA ILE A 194 14.59 -10.77 8.39
C ILE A 194 14.63 -12.12 9.14
N ASP A 195 13.46 -12.65 9.47
CA ASP A 195 13.34 -13.97 10.11
C ASP A 195 13.54 -15.09 9.08
N LEU A 196 14.65 -15.81 9.18
CA LEU A 196 14.94 -16.96 8.32
C LEU A 196 13.98 -18.14 8.54
N ASP A 197 13.32 -18.21 9.71
CA ASP A 197 12.32 -19.22 10.04
C ASP A 197 10.89 -18.79 9.68
N ALA A 198 10.72 -17.59 9.11
CA ALA A 198 9.38 -17.10 8.69
C ALA A 198 8.70 -18.09 7.74
N PRO A 199 7.35 -18.22 7.79
CA PRO A 199 6.60 -18.99 6.81
C PRO A 199 6.86 -18.46 5.38
N ALA A 200 6.60 -19.28 4.38
CA ALA A 200 6.61 -18.82 2.99
C ALA A 200 5.65 -17.63 2.81
N LEU A 201 5.99 -16.72 1.90
CA LEU A 201 5.16 -15.55 1.60
C LEU A 201 3.72 -15.96 1.24
N ALA A 202 3.55 -17.03 0.46
CA ALA A 202 2.25 -17.53 0.08
C ALA A 202 1.39 -17.98 1.27
N ASP A 203 2.01 -18.57 2.31
CA ASP A 203 1.31 -18.97 3.54
C ASP A 203 0.99 -17.75 4.42
N TYR A 204 1.88 -16.76 4.44
CA TYR A 204 1.68 -15.49 5.14
C TYR A 204 0.50 -14.69 4.56
N LEU A 205 0.34 -14.70 3.24
CA LEU A 205 -0.69 -13.96 2.52
C LEU A 205 -2.05 -14.68 2.43
N GLY A 206 -2.03 -16.00 2.51
CA GLY A 206 -3.24 -16.80 2.33
C GLY A 206 -3.63 -17.05 0.86
N ARG A 207 -4.41 -18.09 0.63
CA ARG A 207 -4.75 -18.55 -0.73
C ARG A 207 -5.69 -17.60 -1.47
N GLU A 208 -6.64 -17.00 -0.75
CA GLU A 208 -7.61 -16.07 -1.32
C GLU A 208 -6.89 -14.85 -1.91
N PHE A 209 -5.96 -14.27 -1.18
CA PHE A 209 -5.21 -13.11 -1.65
C PHE A 209 -4.41 -13.43 -2.93
N LYS A 210 -3.74 -14.58 -2.96
CA LYS A 210 -2.99 -14.97 -4.18
C LYS A 210 -3.90 -15.05 -5.40
N ALA A 211 -5.08 -15.66 -5.27
CA ALA A 211 -6.04 -15.77 -6.37
C ALA A 211 -6.55 -14.40 -6.85
N HIS A 212 -6.74 -13.46 -5.92
CA HIS A 212 -7.11 -12.09 -6.26
C HIS A 212 -5.97 -11.37 -7.01
N MET A 213 -4.73 -11.50 -6.56
CA MET A 213 -3.58 -10.84 -7.20
C MET A 213 -3.27 -11.40 -8.60
N ASP A 214 -3.38 -12.71 -8.77
CA ASP A 214 -3.18 -13.37 -10.08
C ASP A 214 -4.15 -12.83 -11.15
N ALA A 215 -5.36 -12.38 -10.75
CA ALA A 215 -6.34 -11.81 -11.67
C ALA A 215 -5.92 -10.44 -12.21
N TRP A 216 -5.15 -9.66 -11.44
CA TRP A 216 -4.76 -8.31 -11.80
C TRP A 216 -3.49 -8.20 -12.65
N LYS A 217 -2.70 -9.28 -12.76
CA LYS A 217 -1.45 -9.37 -13.55
C LYS A 217 -0.53 -8.18 -13.30
N LEU A 218 -0.18 -7.93 -12.03
CA LEU A 218 0.61 -6.77 -11.63
C LEU A 218 2.06 -6.84 -12.13
N GLU A 219 2.53 -8.03 -12.46
CA GLU A 219 3.83 -8.27 -13.12
C GLU A 219 3.90 -7.68 -14.54
N ASP A 220 2.75 -7.52 -15.21
CA ASP A 220 2.66 -6.92 -16.55
C ASP A 220 2.52 -5.39 -16.51
N ARG A 221 2.76 -4.78 -15.36
CA ARG A 221 2.76 -3.33 -15.16
C ARG A 221 4.14 -2.82 -14.77
N TYR A 222 4.40 -1.54 -15.05
CA TYR A 222 5.61 -0.84 -14.63
C TYR A 222 5.25 0.45 -13.88
N VAL A 223 6.17 0.93 -13.04
CA VAL A 223 6.02 2.19 -12.30
C VAL A 223 6.44 3.35 -13.21
N TYR A 224 5.50 4.23 -13.54
CA TYR A 224 5.77 5.39 -14.39
C TYR A 224 5.93 6.70 -13.62
N LEU A 225 5.53 6.72 -12.35
CA LEU A 225 5.71 7.84 -11.44
C LEU A 225 5.90 7.31 -10.02
N HIS A 226 6.95 7.75 -9.35
CA HIS A 226 7.25 7.42 -7.97
C HIS A 226 7.46 8.70 -7.17
N VAL A 227 6.61 8.94 -6.19
CA VAL A 227 6.71 10.10 -5.30
C VAL A 227 6.97 9.62 -3.89
N ALA A 228 7.95 10.22 -3.22
CA ALA A 228 8.33 9.91 -1.85
C ALA A 228 8.29 11.18 -0.99
N LYS A 229 7.55 11.17 0.12
CA LYS A 229 7.41 12.31 1.03
C LYS A 229 7.57 11.85 2.47
N SER A 230 8.37 12.60 3.26
CA SER A 230 8.38 12.44 4.71
C SER A 230 7.12 13.07 5.29
N LEU A 231 6.40 12.33 6.13
CA LEU A 231 5.21 12.84 6.82
C LEU A 231 5.51 13.03 8.30
N PRO A 232 5.05 14.13 8.91
CA PRO A 232 5.23 14.40 10.34
C PRO A 232 4.18 13.69 11.20
N CYS A 233 4.07 12.38 11.03
CA CYS A 233 3.18 11.52 11.80
C CYS A 233 3.75 10.11 11.93
N ASN A 234 3.26 9.35 12.92
CA ASN A 234 3.59 7.94 13.07
C ASN A 234 3.16 7.14 11.83
N TRP A 235 3.97 6.17 11.42
CA TRP A 235 3.75 5.38 10.21
C TRP A 235 2.42 4.61 10.20
N LYS A 236 1.89 4.25 11.39
CA LYS A 236 0.59 3.59 11.51
C LYS A 236 -0.55 4.57 11.19
N LEU A 237 -0.51 5.80 11.69
CA LEU A 237 -1.49 6.82 11.32
C LEU A 237 -1.51 7.05 9.80
N ALA A 238 -0.32 7.05 9.18
CA ALA A 238 -0.22 7.26 7.74
C ALA A 238 -0.88 6.14 6.93
N ILE A 239 -0.72 4.87 7.30
CA ILE A 239 -1.38 3.77 6.58
C ILE A 239 -2.87 3.68 6.93
N GLU A 240 -3.23 3.93 8.18
CA GLU A 240 -4.62 3.83 8.68
C GLU A 240 -5.58 4.78 7.96
N ALA A 241 -5.12 5.96 7.56
CA ALA A 241 -5.92 6.92 6.79
C ALA A 241 -6.46 6.33 5.46
N PHE A 242 -5.83 5.28 4.93
CA PHE A 242 -6.23 4.64 3.67
C PHE A 242 -6.95 3.30 3.88
N LEU A 243 -7.19 2.91 5.14
CA LEU A 243 -7.86 1.65 5.46
C LEU A 243 -9.39 1.77 5.47
N GLU A 244 -9.94 2.97 5.31
CA GLU A 244 -11.37 3.22 5.40
C GLU A 244 -11.82 4.32 4.42
N ALA A 245 -13.13 4.45 4.18
CA ALA A 245 -13.73 5.53 3.39
C ALA A 245 -14.64 6.43 4.26
N TYR A 246 -14.61 6.26 5.56
CA TYR A 246 -15.46 7.03 6.49
C TYR A 246 -15.13 8.53 6.46
N HIS A 247 -13.87 8.89 6.20
CA HIS A 247 -13.43 10.29 6.09
C HIS A 247 -13.86 10.97 4.77
N VAL A 248 -14.18 10.19 3.70
CA VAL A 248 -14.37 10.71 2.34
C VAL A 248 -15.36 11.87 2.29
N VAL A 249 -16.54 11.72 2.87
CA VAL A 249 -17.58 12.76 2.81
C VAL A 249 -17.12 14.09 3.40
N ARG A 250 -16.15 14.08 4.30
CA ARG A 250 -15.65 15.30 4.97
C ARG A 250 -14.33 15.79 4.39
N THR A 251 -13.39 14.88 4.15
CA THR A 251 -12.04 15.19 3.67
C THR A 251 -12.03 15.40 2.15
N HIS A 252 -12.81 14.60 1.42
CA HIS A 252 -12.89 14.61 -0.04
C HIS A 252 -14.31 14.85 -0.57
N PRO A 253 -14.97 15.98 -0.22
CA PRO A 253 -16.37 16.20 -0.60
C PRO A 253 -16.57 16.17 -2.14
N GLN A 254 -15.55 16.49 -2.93
CA GLN A 254 -15.56 16.38 -4.39
C GLN A 254 -15.64 14.93 -4.88
N VAL A 255 -15.09 13.96 -4.12
CA VAL A 255 -15.13 12.53 -4.46
C VAL A 255 -16.50 11.92 -4.10
N ALA A 256 -17.13 12.38 -3.03
CA ALA A 256 -18.40 11.85 -2.51
C ALA A 256 -19.57 11.93 -3.51
N VAL A 257 -19.47 12.80 -4.52
CA VAL A 257 -20.53 12.91 -5.57
C VAL A 257 -20.53 11.68 -6.50
N SER A 258 -19.42 10.96 -6.61
CA SER A 258 -19.27 9.80 -7.51
C SER A 258 -18.72 8.54 -6.82
N ASN A 259 -18.74 8.49 -5.49
CA ASN A 259 -18.18 7.39 -4.70
C ASN A 259 -19.14 6.95 -3.59
N GLY A 260 -19.42 5.65 -3.53
CA GLY A 260 -20.27 5.01 -2.53
C GLY A 260 -19.56 4.79 -1.18
N ASP A 261 -18.94 5.82 -0.62
CA ASP A 261 -18.09 5.80 0.57
C ASP A 261 -18.69 5.03 1.78
N ALA A 262 -19.86 5.44 2.26
CA ALA A 262 -20.49 4.84 3.44
C ALA A 262 -20.97 3.39 3.21
N ASN A 263 -21.04 2.94 1.96
CA ASN A 263 -21.44 1.58 1.58
C ASN A 263 -20.28 0.71 1.14
N SER A 264 -19.06 1.21 1.25
CA SER A 264 -17.86 0.44 0.91
C SER A 264 -17.82 -0.90 1.64
N GLN A 265 -17.28 -1.90 0.98
CA GLN A 265 -17.12 -3.25 1.52
C GLN A 265 -15.73 -3.37 2.16
N TYR A 266 -15.71 -4.00 3.32
CA TYR A 266 -14.49 -4.24 4.09
C TYR A 266 -14.37 -5.72 4.40
N ASP A 267 -13.29 -6.34 3.95
CA ASP A 267 -13.02 -7.77 4.09
C ASP A 267 -11.73 -8.02 4.86
N VAL A 268 -11.68 -9.08 5.63
CA VAL A 268 -10.52 -9.54 6.37
C VAL A 268 -10.15 -10.94 5.89
N TYR A 269 -8.87 -11.16 5.57
CA TYR A 269 -8.34 -12.44 5.11
C TYR A 269 -7.17 -12.88 6.00
N GLY A 270 -7.48 -13.75 6.96
CA GLY A 270 -6.47 -14.21 7.91
C GLY A 270 -5.90 -13.08 8.78
N GLU A 271 -4.58 -13.09 9.00
CA GLU A 271 -3.94 -12.20 9.96
C GLU A 271 -3.25 -10.98 9.34
N HIS A 272 -2.93 -11.02 8.05
CA HIS A 272 -2.01 -10.07 7.44
C HIS A 272 -2.57 -9.36 6.20
N VAL A 273 -3.76 -9.75 5.76
CA VAL A 273 -4.35 -9.22 4.54
C VAL A 273 -5.76 -8.78 4.78
N ASP A 274 -6.11 -7.64 4.28
CA ASP A 274 -7.49 -7.15 4.21
C ASP A 274 -7.77 -6.52 2.84
N ARG A 275 -9.04 -6.36 2.52
CA ARG A 275 -9.50 -5.77 1.26
C ARG A 275 -10.56 -4.72 1.52
N PHE A 276 -10.57 -3.74 0.66
CA PHE A 276 -11.57 -2.72 0.55
C PHE A 276 -12.10 -2.64 -0.88
N ILE A 277 -13.41 -2.50 -1.04
CA ILE A 277 -14.04 -2.21 -2.31
C ILE A 277 -14.95 -1.00 -2.13
N SER A 278 -14.67 0.09 -2.83
CA SER A 278 -15.53 1.25 -2.89
C SER A 278 -16.04 1.44 -4.31
N THR A 279 -17.35 1.48 -4.46
CA THR A 279 -17.99 1.59 -5.77
C THR A 279 -17.91 3.02 -6.31
N LEU A 280 -17.50 3.15 -7.58
CA LEU A 280 -17.48 4.41 -8.31
C LEU A 280 -18.66 4.54 -9.27
N GLY A 281 -18.97 5.77 -9.66
CA GLY A 281 -20.12 6.08 -10.51
C GLY A 281 -21.46 5.97 -9.79
N VAL A 282 -21.44 6.06 -8.46
CA VAL A 282 -22.62 6.10 -7.58
C VAL A 282 -22.49 7.23 -6.57
N LEU A 283 -23.61 7.79 -6.15
CA LEU A 283 -23.64 8.87 -5.17
C LEU A 283 -23.36 8.35 -3.75
N SER A 284 -22.57 9.09 -2.97
CA SER A 284 -22.49 8.86 -1.53
C SER A 284 -23.88 8.85 -0.88
N PRO A 285 -24.19 7.89 0.01
CA PRO A 285 -25.44 7.88 0.77
C PRO A 285 -25.72 9.19 1.52
N HIS A 286 -24.69 9.90 1.94
CA HIS A 286 -24.80 11.21 2.62
C HIS A 286 -25.34 12.32 1.72
N LEU A 287 -25.31 12.09 0.40
CA LEU A 287 -25.73 13.08 -0.61
C LEU A 287 -27.04 12.69 -1.33
N TYR A 288 -27.72 11.62 -0.95
CA TYR A 288 -28.96 11.19 -1.56
C TYR A 288 -30.00 12.29 -1.62
N GLY A 289 -30.66 12.42 -2.76
CA GLY A 289 -31.65 13.47 -3.04
C GLY A 289 -31.07 14.86 -3.32
N LYS A 290 -29.74 15.04 -3.34
CA LYS A 290 -29.08 16.31 -3.65
C LYS A 290 -28.51 16.38 -5.06
N HIS A 291 -28.25 15.24 -5.66
CA HIS A 291 -27.64 15.13 -7.00
C HIS A 291 -28.39 14.11 -7.85
N THR A 292 -28.33 14.33 -9.16
CA THR A 292 -28.88 13.46 -10.19
C THR A 292 -27.79 12.51 -10.73
N GLU A 293 -28.18 11.48 -11.46
CA GLU A 293 -27.24 10.62 -12.20
C GLU A 293 -26.37 11.43 -13.18
N GLN A 294 -26.91 12.49 -13.80
CA GLN A 294 -26.13 13.37 -14.67
C GLN A 294 -25.09 14.17 -13.87
N ASP A 295 -25.41 14.63 -12.66
CA ASP A 295 -24.45 15.35 -11.82
C ASP A 295 -23.27 14.45 -11.43
N ILE A 296 -23.50 13.15 -11.18
CA ILE A 296 -22.46 12.16 -10.89
C ILE A 296 -21.51 12.04 -12.10
N LEU A 297 -22.08 11.91 -13.29
CA LEU A 297 -21.30 11.79 -14.53
C LEU A 297 -20.54 13.08 -14.83
N ASP A 298 -21.17 14.24 -14.68
CA ASP A 298 -20.54 15.55 -14.89
C ASP A 298 -19.38 15.78 -13.92
N GLN A 299 -19.55 15.47 -12.64
CA GLN A 299 -18.49 15.61 -11.64
C GLN A 299 -17.27 14.75 -11.99
N PHE A 300 -17.48 13.53 -12.43
CA PHE A 300 -16.40 12.64 -12.82
C PHE A 300 -15.64 13.11 -14.07
N THR A 301 -16.35 13.72 -15.03
CA THR A 301 -15.76 14.17 -16.30
C THR A 301 -15.20 15.59 -16.26
N LEU A 302 -15.65 16.43 -15.31
CA LEU A 302 -15.28 17.84 -15.19
C LEU A 302 -14.44 18.14 -13.94
N GLY A 303 -14.29 17.19 -13.02
CA GLY A 303 -13.44 17.36 -11.87
C GLY A 303 -11.99 17.67 -12.30
N ASP A 304 -11.24 18.39 -11.45
CA ASP A 304 -9.82 18.73 -11.66
C ASP A 304 -8.93 17.51 -11.96
N SER A 305 -9.43 16.31 -11.68
CA SER A 305 -8.83 15.04 -12.05
C SER A 305 -8.92 14.67 -13.53
N GLY A 306 -9.60 15.48 -14.33
CA GLY A 306 -9.67 15.47 -15.80
C GLY A 306 -9.35 14.15 -16.51
N ALA A 307 -9.92 13.04 -16.08
CA ALA A 307 -9.61 11.71 -16.63
C ALA A 307 -9.87 11.62 -18.15
N LEU A 308 -10.60 12.61 -18.69
CA LEU A 308 -10.98 12.69 -20.08
C LEU A 308 -10.76 14.14 -20.59
N GLY A 309 -9.58 14.39 -21.07
CA GLY A 309 -9.18 15.69 -21.65
C GLY A 309 -9.85 16.06 -22.96
N ASP A 310 -11.12 15.78 -23.18
CA ASP A 310 -11.83 16.21 -24.39
C ASP A 310 -13.30 16.60 -24.17
N SER A 311 -13.73 17.51 -24.97
CA SER A 311 -14.75 18.53 -24.93
C SER A 311 -16.19 18.09 -25.14
N SER A 312 -16.53 16.82 -25.20
CA SER A 312 -17.93 16.37 -25.30
C SER A 312 -18.38 15.75 -23.97
N LYS A 313 -19.18 16.52 -23.21
CA LYS A 313 -19.82 15.99 -21.99
C LYS A 313 -20.72 14.83 -22.38
N PRO A 314 -20.50 13.62 -21.85
CA PRO A 314 -21.41 12.53 -22.09
C PRO A 314 -22.76 12.85 -21.43
N THR A 315 -23.84 12.60 -22.19
CA THR A 315 -25.21 12.80 -21.70
C THR A 315 -25.84 11.43 -21.46
N LEU A 316 -26.50 11.27 -20.33
CA LEU A 316 -27.21 10.05 -20.02
C LEU A 316 -28.40 9.86 -20.97
N SER A 317 -28.54 8.65 -21.50
CA SER A 317 -29.78 8.22 -22.14
C SER A 317 -30.87 8.04 -21.08
N GLN A 318 -32.14 8.09 -21.52
CA GLN A 318 -33.27 7.89 -20.61
C GLN A 318 -33.17 6.51 -19.92
N GLY A 319 -33.10 6.51 -18.60
CA GLY A 319 -32.94 5.31 -17.77
C GLY A 319 -31.53 4.76 -17.67
N GLY A 320 -30.52 5.43 -18.24
CA GLY A 320 -29.10 5.12 -18.04
C GLY A 320 -28.58 5.58 -16.67
N THR A 321 -27.52 4.95 -16.19
CA THR A 321 -26.82 5.34 -14.96
C THR A 321 -25.44 5.91 -15.26
N ALA A 322 -24.95 6.80 -14.41
CA ALA A 322 -23.59 7.33 -14.49
C ALA A 322 -22.56 6.19 -14.47
N ARG A 323 -22.73 5.21 -13.58
CA ARG A 323 -21.87 4.03 -13.44
C ARG A 323 -21.70 3.27 -14.77
N GLN A 324 -22.81 3.01 -15.48
CA GLN A 324 -22.75 2.30 -16.76
C GLN A 324 -21.99 3.08 -17.84
N VAL A 325 -22.27 4.40 -17.93
CA VAL A 325 -21.57 5.25 -18.91
C VAL A 325 -20.08 5.32 -18.61
N MET A 326 -19.73 5.49 -17.35
CA MET A 326 -18.34 5.50 -16.91
C MET A 326 -17.63 4.17 -17.23
N ALA A 327 -18.27 3.02 -16.95
CA ALA A 327 -17.72 1.72 -17.28
C ALA A 327 -17.45 1.56 -18.78
N ASP A 328 -18.41 1.92 -19.62
CA ASP A 328 -18.27 1.84 -21.08
C ASP A 328 -17.14 2.78 -21.58
N MET A 329 -17.00 3.99 -20.99
CA MET A 329 -15.91 4.93 -21.31
C MET A 329 -14.52 4.37 -20.91
N PHE A 330 -14.36 3.87 -19.69
CA PHE A 330 -13.11 3.26 -19.24
C PHE A 330 -12.75 2.04 -20.08
N ARG A 331 -13.74 1.19 -20.37
CA ARG A 331 -13.55 0.04 -21.25
C ARG A 331 -12.94 0.45 -22.57
N GLY A 332 -13.56 1.36 -23.30
CA GLY A 332 -13.07 1.84 -24.60
C GLY A 332 -11.69 2.50 -24.52
N MET A 333 -11.42 3.26 -23.47
CA MET A 333 -10.11 3.88 -23.23
C MET A 333 -9.01 2.83 -23.00
N PHE A 334 -9.26 1.85 -22.15
CA PHE A 334 -8.26 0.81 -21.83
C PHE A 334 -8.09 -0.19 -22.98
N GLU A 335 -9.15 -0.58 -23.70
CA GLU A 335 -9.04 -1.39 -24.91
C GLU A 335 -8.11 -0.74 -25.93
N LYS A 336 -8.29 0.57 -26.15
CA LYS A 336 -7.43 1.35 -27.05
C LYS A 336 -5.99 1.42 -26.55
N ALA A 337 -5.79 1.64 -25.24
CA ALA A 337 -4.46 1.81 -24.64
C ALA A 337 -3.67 0.50 -24.60
N THR A 338 -4.34 -0.64 -24.40
CA THR A 338 -3.69 -1.96 -24.22
C THR A 338 -3.81 -2.85 -25.43
N ASN A 339 -4.58 -2.46 -26.46
CA ASN A 339 -4.94 -3.28 -27.62
C ASN A 339 -5.48 -4.67 -27.22
N SER A 340 -6.30 -4.71 -26.17
CA SER A 340 -6.89 -5.93 -25.62
C SER A 340 -8.42 -5.83 -25.65
N ASP A 341 -9.11 -6.98 -25.75
CA ASP A 341 -10.55 -7.09 -25.61
C ASP A 341 -10.92 -7.16 -24.12
N LEU A 342 -11.64 -6.15 -23.64
CA LEU A 342 -12.13 -6.06 -22.26
C LEU A 342 -13.64 -6.29 -22.17
N SER A 343 -14.28 -6.81 -23.21
CA SER A 343 -15.74 -7.04 -23.24
C SER A 343 -16.23 -7.99 -22.14
N ALA A 344 -15.39 -8.90 -21.65
CA ALA A 344 -15.67 -9.83 -20.57
C ALA A 344 -15.27 -9.31 -19.17
N VAL A 345 -14.60 -8.17 -19.08
CA VAL A 345 -14.22 -7.56 -17.81
C VAL A 345 -15.42 -6.84 -17.21
N SER A 346 -15.74 -7.08 -15.95
CA SER A 346 -16.90 -6.48 -15.29
C SER A 346 -16.76 -4.97 -15.11
N ASP A 347 -17.89 -4.29 -14.98
CA ASP A 347 -17.91 -2.85 -14.73
C ASP A 347 -17.22 -2.53 -13.40
N SER A 348 -17.35 -3.38 -12.40
CA SER A 348 -16.65 -3.28 -11.12
C SER A 348 -15.13 -3.35 -11.28
N GLU A 349 -14.58 -4.32 -12.02
CA GLU A 349 -13.14 -4.44 -12.25
C GLU A 349 -12.56 -3.23 -13.00
N LEU A 350 -13.38 -2.60 -13.86
CA LEU A 350 -12.98 -1.40 -14.61
C LEU A 350 -13.00 -0.14 -13.78
N LEU A 351 -13.99 0.01 -12.90
CA LEU A 351 -14.29 1.27 -12.22
C LEU A 351 -13.87 1.30 -10.76
N ASP A 352 -14.23 0.24 -10.00
CA ASP A 352 -14.24 0.34 -8.55
C ASP A 352 -12.85 0.45 -7.95
N CYS A 353 -12.78 1.19 -6.86
CA CYS A 353 -11.58 1.29 -6.07
C CYS A 353 -11.41 0.00 -5.24
N PHE A 354 -10.51 -0.86 -5.69
CA PHE A 354 -10.03 -1.99 -4.91
C PHE A 354 -8.74 -1.60 -4.20
N SER A 355 -8.65 -1.84 -2.90
CA SER A 355 -7.38 -1.78 -2.21
C SER A 355 -7.17 -3.00 -1.33
N TYR A 356 -5.91 -3.41 -1.22
CA TYR A 356 -5.46 -4.45 -0.30
C TYR A 356 -4.34 -3.92 0.56
N THR A 357 -4.38 -4.26 1.84
CA THR A 357 -3.25 -4.07 2.73
C THR A 357 -2.60 -5.41 2.98
N ILE A 358 -1.29 -5.44 2.83
CA ILE A 358 -0.46 -6.55 3.28
C ILE A 358 0.43 -6.02 4.39
N PHE A 359 0.13 -6.48 5.59
CA PHE A 359 0.86 -6.07 6.78
C PHE A 359 2.37 -6.36 6.63
N PRO A 360 3.29 -5.45 7.02
CA PRO A 360 3.02 -4.18 7.65
C PRO A 360 2.98 -2.99 6.69
N ASN A 361 3.61 -3.02 5.51
CA ASN A 361 3.98 -1.80 4.79
C ASN A 361 3.61 -1.80 3.30
N PHE A 362 2.83 -2.75 2.84
CA PHE A 362 2.43 -2.83 1.44
C PHE A 362 0.93 -2.59 1.29
N PHE A 363 0.58 -1.55 0.58
CA PHE A 363 -0.77 -1.19 0.27
C PHE A 363 -0.91 -1.07 -1.24
N VAL A 364 -1.80 -1.83 -1.87
CA VAL A 364 -1.92 -1.89 -3.32
C VAL A 364 -3.33 -1.63 -3.79
N PHE A 365 -3.46 -0.75 -4.78
CA PHE A 365 -4.65 -0.57 -5.59
C PHE A 365 -4.41 -1.28 -6.92
N PRO A 366 -4.87 -2.53 -7.08
CA PRO A 366 -4.57 -3.33 -8.27
C PRO A 366 -5.51 -3.03 -9.43
N GLY A 367 -6.59 -2.27 -9.19
CA GLY A 367 -7.63 -1.97 -10.17
C GLY A 367 -7.11 -1.37 -11.47
N ILE A 368 -7.98 -1.31 -12.46
CA ILE A 368 -7.66 -0.74 -13.78
C ILE A 368 -7.72 0.78 -13.72
N SER A 369 -8.74 1.32 -13.04
CA SER A 369 -8.96 2.77 -12.93
C SER A 369 -7.92 3.47 -12.05
N LEU A 370 -7.40 2.78 -11.04
CA LEU A 370 -6.55 3.36 -10.01
C LEU A 370 -5.35 2.45 -9.68
N PRO A 371 -4.42 2.24 -10.64
CA PRO A 371 -3.32 1.31 -10.47
C PRO A 371 -2.15 1.96 -9.73
N MET A 372 -2.08 1.81 -8.41
CA MET A 372 -1.00 2.40 -7.61
C MET A 372 -0.66 1.55 -6.38
N ILE A 373 0.47 1.88 -5.78
CA ILE A 373 0.99 1.25 -4.57
C ILE A 373 1.35 2.35 -3.59
N TYR A 374 1.04 2.12 -2.31
CA TYR A 374 1.60 2.88 -1.21
C TYR A 374 2.57 2.01 -0.43
N ARG A 375 3.65 2.62 0.03
CA ARG A 375 4.58 2.01 0.96
C ARG A 375 4.83 2.96 2.12
N PHE A 376 4.71 2.44 3.33
CA PHE A 376 4.93 3.22 4.56
C PHE A 376 6.11 2.64 5.32
N ARG A 377 7.03 3.49 5.76
CA ARG A 377 8.17 3.08 6.58
C ARG A 377 8.38 4.07 7.71
N PRO A 378 8.52 3.61 8.98
CA PRO A 378 8.83 4.50 10.09
C PRO A 378 10.20 5.17 9.89
N ASP A 379 10.35 6.41 10.34
CA ASP A 379 11.67 7.02 10.48
C ASP A 379 12.43 6.33 11.62
N PRO A 380 13.68 5.89 11.41
CA PRO A 380 14.43 5.15 12.43
C PRO A 380 14.84 5.96 13.64
N ARG A 381 14.71 7.28 13.62
CA ARG A 381 15.16 8.20 14.65
C ARG A 381 14.04 8.98 15.32
N ASP A 382 12.89 9.06 14.66
CA ASP A 382 11.74 9.83 15.13
C ASP A 382 10.43 9.05 14.84
N HIS A 383 9.88 8.39 15.86
CA HIS A 383 8.64 7.61 15.75
C HIS A 383 7.41 8.46 15.37
N ARG A 384 7.54 9.79 15.40
CA ARG A 384 6.53 10.76 14.98
C ARG A 384 6.68 11.13 13.50
N LYS A 385 7.52 10.40 12.76
CA LYS A 385 7.73 10.58 11.32
C LYS A 385 7.73 9.26 10.58
N CYS A 386 7.31 9.32 9.35
CA CYS A 386 7.40 8.20 8.44
C CYS A 386 7.74 8.65 7.02
N LEU A 387 8.24 7.71 6.23
CA LEU A 387 8.37 7.89 4.79
C LEU A 387 7.15 7.25 4.12
N TYR A 388 6.39 8.06 3.42
CA TYR A 388 5.28 7.66 2.56
C TYR A 388 5.70 7.71 1.10
N GLU A 389 5.47 6.61 0.39
CA GLU A 389 5.81 6.49 -1.02
C GLU A 389 4.57 6.09 -1.81
N VAL A 390 4.34 6.79 -2.92
CA VAL A 390 3.26 6.52 -3.87
C VAL A 390 3.88 6.16 -5.21
N LEU A 391 3.57 4.95 -5.71
CA LEU A 391 4.07 4.42 -6.97
C LEU A 391 2.87 4.20 -7.90
N PHE A 392 2.80 4.95 -8.98
CA PHE A 392 1.75 4.80 -10.00
C PHE A 392 2.20 3.86 -11.09
N MET A 393 1.33 2.92 -11.45
CA MET A 393 1.62 1.89 -12.44
C MET A 393 0.87 2.09 -13.74
N ARG A 394 1.44 1.58 -14.82
CA ARG A 394 0.79 1.45 -16.14
C ARG A 394 1.07 0.07 -16.72
N PRO A 395 0.19 -0.45 -17.58
CA PRO A 395 0.50 -1.64 -18.36
C PRO A 395 1.78 -1.47 -19.16
N VAL A 396 2.59 -2.53 -19.26
CA VAL A 396 3.73 -2.56 -20.18
C VAL A 396 3.22 -2.33 -21.60
N PRO A 397 3.89 -1.51 -22.43
CA PRO A 397 3.48 -1.23 -23.79
C PRO A 397 3.29 -2.49 -24.64
N VAL A 398 2.43 -2.41 -25.65
CA VAL A 398 2.05 -3.55 -26.52
C VAL A 398 3.25 -4.17 -27.25
N ASP A 399 4.32 -3.40 -27.49
CA ASP A 399 5.56 -3.90 -28.07
C ASP A 399 6.38 -4.79 -27.13
N GLY A 400 5.91 -4.96 -25.90
CA GLY A 400 6.54 -5.77 -24.85
C GLY A 400 7.80 -5.17 -24.23
N LYS A 401 8.20 -3.97 -24.64
CA LYS A 401 9.36 -3.28 -24.08
C LYS A 401 8.95 -2.58 -22.79
N ARG A 402 9.40 -3.10 -21.66
CA ARG A 402 9.21 -2.44 -20.37
C ARG A 402 10.04 -1.15 -20.33
N PRO A 403 9.42 0.01 -20.09
CA PRO A 403 10.16 1.23 -19.82
C PRO A 403 11.01 1.12 -18.55
N GLU A 404 12.05 1.96 -18.44
CA GLU A 404 12.78 2.10 -17.18
C GLU A 404 11.80 2.57 -16.08
N PRO A 405 11.92 2.03 -14.87
CA PRO A 405 11.10 2.46 -13.75
C PRO A 405 11.38 3.93 -13.40
N ALA A 406 10.35 4.62 -12.93
CA ALA A 406 10.50 6.02 -12.53
C ALA A 406 11.40 6.16 -11.30
N GLU A 407 12.35 7.09 -11.38
CA GLU A 407 13.14 7.53 -10.24
C GLU A 407 12.25 8.21 -9.17
N PRO A 408 12.52 8.00 -7.87
CA PRO A 408 11.74 8.63 -6.81
C PRO A 408 11.86 10.16 -6.79
N ILE A 409 10.76 10.87 -7.02
CA ILE A 409 10.65 12.31 -6.76
C ILE A 409 10.50 12.51 -5.26
N ARG A 410 11.51 13.09 -4.63
CA ARG A 410 11.52 13.30 -3.18
C ARG A 410 10.97 14.69 -2.85
N LEU A 411 9.80 14.72 -2.22
CA LEU A 411 9.20 15.94 -1.70
C LEU A 411 9.64 16.18 -0.25
N ARG A 412 9.85 17.46 0.08
CA ARG A 412 9.97 17.86 1.47
C ARG A 412 8.61 17.78 2.16
N ASP A 413 8.61 17.78 3.48
CA ASP A 413 7.41 17.77 4.32
C ASP A 413 6.46 18.95 4.08
N ASP A 414 7.00 20.13 3.70
CA ASP A 414 6.26 21.35 3.39
C ASP A 414 5.76 21.46 1.94
N GLN A 415 6.13 20.53 1.04
CA GLN A 415 5.74 20.55 -0.36
C GLN A 415 4.42 19.80 -0.61
N SER A 416 3.61 20.32 -1.52
CA SER A 416 2.39 19.65 -2.01
C SER A 416 2.75 18.49 -2.94
N PHE A 417 1.94 17.41 -2.92
CA PHE A 417 2.04 16.34 -3.92
C PHE A 417 1.84 16.83 -5.36
N LYS A 418 1.09 17.93 -5.55
CA LYS A 418 0.91 18.57 -6.86
C LYS A 418 2.21 19.11 -7.46
N GLU A 419 3.24 19.33 -6.66
CA GLU A 419 4.54 19.81 -7.13
C GLU A 419 5.40 18.70 -7.75
N ALA A 420 5.02 17.43 -7.56
CA ALA A 420 5.72 16.32 -8.19
C ALA A 420 5.48 16.32 -9.70
N ALA A 421 6.56 16.36 -10.48
CA ALA A 421 6.46 16.35 -11.94
C ALA A 421 5.73 15.09 -12.44
N GLY A 422 4.67 15.26 -13.22
CA GLY A 422 3.84 14.16 -13.73
C GLY A 422 2.69 13.74 -12.81
N MET A 423 2.55 14.37 -11.64
CA MET A 423 1.40 14.16 -10.76
C MET A 423 0.14 14.79 -11.38
N ASP A 424 -0.96 14.04 -11.40
CA ASP A 424 -2.28 14.62 -11.68
C ASP A 424 -2.67 15.60 -10.56
N LEU A 425 -3.10 16.80 -10.92
CA LEU A 425 -3.35 17.86 -9.95
C LEU A 425 -4.52 17.55 -9.00
N GLY A 426 -5.56 16.89 -9.52
CA GLY A 426 -6.72 16.47 -8.72
C GLY A 426 -6.33 15.37 -7.73
N PHE A 427 -5.57 14.38 -8.21
CA PHE A 427 -5.10 13.30 -7.36
C PHE A 427 -4.07 13.80 -6.32
N GLY A 428 -3.15 14.68 -6.73
CA GLY A 428 -2.23 15.33 -5.81
C GLY A 428 -2.94 16.12 -4.71
N ALA A 429 -4.06 16.79 -5.04
CA ALA A 429 -4.90 17.47 -4.06
C ALA A 429 -5.56 16.50 -3.06
N ILE A 430 -5.98 15.31 -3.49
CA ILE A 430 -6.52 14.26 -2.62
C ILE A 430 -5.44 13.82 -1.61
N LEU A 431 -4.23 13.53 -2.10
CA LEU A 431 -3.11 13.14 -1.22
C LEU A 431 -2.74 14.24 -0.21
N ASP A 432 -2.79 15.53 -0.63
CA ASP A 432 -2.56 16.65 0.29
C ASP A 432 -3.66 16.72 1.36
N GLN A 433 -4.94 16.54 0.99
CA GLN A 433 -6.05 16.54 1.94
C GLN A 433 -5.92 15.44 3.01
N ASP A 434 -5.47 14.24 2.62
CA ASP A 434 -5.21 13.16 3.56
C ASP A 434 -4.06 13.49 4.50
N THR A 435 -2.92 13.88 3.93
CA THR A 435 -1.68 14.07 4.69
C THR A 435 -1.69 15.29 5.61
N ASP A 436 -2.43 16.35 5.26
CA ASP A 436 -2.63 17.51 6.12
C ASP A 436 -3.40 17.15 7.40
N ASN A 437 -4.37 16.23 7.32
CA ASN A 437 -5.10 15.74 8.51
C ASN A 437 -4.20 14.90 9.43
N LEU A 438 -3.25 14.15 8.89
CA LEU A 438 -2.37 13.26 9.66
C LEU A 438 -1.47 14.03 10.64
N PHE A 439 -0.98 15.19 10.24
CA PHE A 439 -0.22 16.06 11.14
C PHE A 439 -1.07 16.50 12.33
N LEU A 440 -2.29 16.98 12.07
CA LEU A 440 -3.22 17.40 13.11
C LEU A 440 -3.64 16.24 14.02
N GLN A 441 -3.76 15.04 13.47
CA GLN A 441 -4.07 13.84 14.23
C GLN A 441 -2.93 13.47 15.18
N GLN A 442 -1.67 13.52 14.73
CA GLN A 442 -0.49 13.27 15.57
C GLN A 442 -0.42 14.26 16.74
N GLU A 443 -0.56 15.56 16.48
CA GLU A 443 -0.59 16.58 17.54
C GLU A 443 -1.77 16.40 18.49
N GLY A 444 -2.95 16.06 17.94
CA GLY A 444 -4.15 15.83 18.73
C GLY A 444 -4.01 14.65 19.68
N LEU A 445 -3.38 13.54 19.25
CA LEU A 445 -3.13 12.37 20.10
C LEU A 445 -2.18 12.70 21.25
N GLU A 446 -1.13 13.47 21.00
CA GLU A 446 -0.18 13.91 22.04
C GLU A 446 -0.82 14.84 23.09
N ALA A 447 -1.81 15.64 22.68
CA ALA A 447 -2.53 16.56 23.55
C ALA A 447 -3.77 15.96 24.21
N SER A 448 -4.18 14.73 23.82
CA SER A 448 -5.46 14.16 24.23
C SER A 448 -5.49 13.73 25.70
N ALA A 449 -6.55 14.10 26.41
CA ALA A 449 -6.86 13.53 27.72
C ALA A 449 -7.51 12.12 27.62
N LYS A 450 -7.99 11.72 26.45
CA LYS A 450 -8.50 10.37 26.17
C LYS A 450 -7.35 9.50 25.69
N HIS A 451 -7.05 8.44 26.41
CA HIS A 451 -5.94 7.52 26.09
C HIS A 451 -6.36 6.37 25.15
N GLY A 452 -7.37 6.58 24.34
CA GLY A 452 -7.87 5.57 23.42
C GLY A 452 -8.58 6.15 22.21
N LEU A 453 -8.43 5.48 21.06
CA LEU A 453 -9.14 5.76 19.81
C LEU A 453 -10.41 4.91 19.76
N THR A 454 -11.55 5.52 19.46
CA THR A 454 -12.82 4.83 19.24
C THR A 454 -13.00 4.60 17.74
N LEU A 455 -13.06 3.35 17.33
CA LEU A 455 -13.23 2.95 15.93
C LEU A 455 -14.64 2.48 15.63
N GLY A 456 -15.14 2.79 14.44
CA GLY A 456 -16.35 2.22 13.89
C GLY A 456 -16.21 0.71 13.69
N ASN A 457 -17.27 -0.05 14.02
CA ASN A 457 -17.20 -1.51 13.99
C ASN A 457 -17.08 -2.08 12.56
N TYR A 458 -17.70 -1.43 11.58
CA TYR A 458 -17.69 -1.86 10.19
C TYR A 458 -16.73 -1.05 9.33
N GLN A 459 -16.92 0.26 9.27
CA GLN A 459 -16.16 1.11 8.36
C GLN A 459 -14.66 1.16 8.70
N GLU A 460 -14.28 0.95 9.96
CA GLU A 460 -12.90 0.99 10.42
C GLU A 460 -12.38 -0.39 10.88
N VAL A 461 -13.04 -1.48 10.44
CA VAL A 461 -12.61 -2.85 10.79
C VAL A 461 -11.19 -3.17 10.30
N ARG A 462 -10.76 -2.59 9.15
CA ARG A 462 -9.40 -2.78 8.63
C ARG A 462 -8.36 -2.11 9.50
N VAL A 463 -8.65 -0.94 10.09
CA VAL A 463 -7.78 -0.30 11.09
C VAL A 463 -7.63 -1.23 12.29
N ARG A 464 -8.73 -1.78 12.79
CA ARG A 464 -8.69 -2.74 13.90
C ARG A 464 -7.94 -4.02 13.56
N HIS A 465 -8.10 -4.54 12.34
CA HIS A 465 -7.37 -5.71 11.85
C HIS A 465 -5.87 -5.46 11.82
N PHE A 466 -5.46 -4.32 11.27
CA PHE A 466 -4.06 -3.89 11.22
C PHE A 466 -3.45 -3.80 12.63
N GLU A 467 -4.15 -3.16 13.56
CA GLU A 467 -3.69 -2.98 14.93
C GLU A 467 -3.65 -4.29 15.74
N LYS A 468 -4.54 -5.24 15.46
CA LYS A 468 -4.44 -6.61 16.02
C LYS A 468 -3.21 -7.35 15.53
N ALA A 469 -2.81 -7.16 14.27
CA ALA A 469 -1.55 -7.69 13.77
C ALA A 469 -0.35 -7.06 14.49
N VAL A 470 -0.35 -5.74 14.70
CA VAL A 470 0.68 -5.05 15.52
C VAL A 470 0.75 -5.67 16.92
N GLU A 471 -0.37 -5.78 17.63
CA GLU A 471 -0.43 -6.36 18.99
C GLU A 471 0.13 -7.79 19.04
N LYS A 472 -0.21 -8.61 18.06
CA LYS A 472 0.28 -9.98 17.98
C LYS A 472 1.81 -10.02 17.94
N TYR A 473 2.44 -9.22 17.09
CA TYR A 473 3.90 -9.20 16.98
C TYR A 473 4.56 -8.60 18.22
N LEU A 474 3.98 -7.56 18.80
CA LEU A 474 4.51 -6.93 20.01
C LEU A 474 4.40 -7.83 21.27
N ALA A 475 3.45 -8.76 21.28
CA ALA A 475 3.34 -9.76 22.34
C ALA A 475 4.44 -10.84 22.29
N MET A 476 5.20 -10.93 21.17
CA MET A 476 6.31 -11.87 21.03
C MET A 476 7.58 -11.33 21.70
N ASP A 477 8.53 -12.23 22.01
CA ASP A 477 9.85 -11.83 22.47
C ASP A 477 10.62 -11.09 21.35
N ALA A 478 11.54 -10.20 21.75
CA ALA A 478 12.41 -9.53 20.78
C ALA A 478 13.25 -10.59 20.02
N LYS A 479 13.28 -10.46 18.69
CA LYS A 479 14.08 -11.33 17.83
C LYS A 479 15.23 -10.55 17.22
N ARG A 480 16.44 -10.82 17.67
CA ARG A 480 17.63 -10.31 16.98
C ARG A 480 17.93 -11.18 15.76
N PRO A 481 18.39 -10.59 14.66
CA PRO A 481 18.84 -11.37 13.51
C PRO A 481 19.90 -12.39 13.94
N ASP A 482 19.66 -13.65 13.62
CA ASP A 482 20.54 -14.76 14.04
C ASP A 482 21.70 -14.88 13.05
N ILE A 483 22.79 -14.16 13.31
CA ILE A 483 23.99 -14.15 12.45
C ILE A 483 24.72 -15.52 12.50
N GLU A 484 24.48 -16.32 13.52
CA GLU A 484 25.13 -17.64 13.68
C GLU A 484 24.50 -18.75 12.82
N ARG A 485 23.29 -18.53 12.29
CA ARG A 485 22.58 -19.51 11.44
C ARG A 485 22.83 -19.35 9.94
N LEU A 486 23.96 -18.80 9.56
CA LEU A 486 24.32 -18.79 8.15
C LEU A 486 24.52 -20.23 7.68
N PRO A 487 23.87 -20.67 6.59
CA PRO A 487 24.07 -22.02 6.10
C PRO A 487 25.55 -22.23 5.79
N SER A 488 26.16 -23.11 6.58
CA SER A 488 27.42 -23.71 6.21
C SER A 488 27.19 -24.57 4.96
N ARG A 489 27.42 -24.01 3.78
CA ARG A 489 27.51 -24.78 2.54
C ARG A 489 28.94 -24.92 2.09
#